data_c96b993163c87322d36ec938568288a5
#
_entry.id   c96b993163c87322d36ec938568288a5
#
_cell.length_a   1.000
_cell.length_b   1.000
_cell.length_c   1.000
_cell.angle_alpha   90.00
_cell.angle_beta   90.00
_cell.angle_gamma   90.00
#
_symmetry.space_group_name_H-M   'P 1'
#
loop_
_entity.id
_entity.type
_entity.pdbx_description
1 polymer ?
#
loop_
_entity_poly.entity_id
_entity_poly.type
_entity_poly.pdbx_seq_one_letter_code
_entity_poly.pdbx_strand_id
1 'polypeptide(L)'
;MVVAAVFLALYAICIKFSSLEGIGSFEVLFYRSFFGLIVFYSVMRFKHITVHTVHMTDHMIRSFMGAGAVMAGIYSIAHLNVGLAMTLNYTSPLFIGCFTIGILISQHKGINWKLLSTLLLGFLGVVVMLSPTITPDEYFAATVGLLSGFCTAVATTYVKRLGLMKEPELRILFYLVLIGSLCGLVGTMLSGGFTIPTTTAALAIAGFAICSTCGQFFLTIAFSRGNLVLSGALQYTVILFSTVLGVWIFDDSVSLTAIGGMIMIVVAGISASYFTRQEKQKELHEKKHTEEGLQRHLRHQSARDH
;
A
#
# COMPACT_ATOMS: atom_id res chain seq x y z
N MET A 1 5.48 -5.85 5.73
CA MET A 1 4.21 -5.84 4.99
C MET A 1 3.10 -6.58 5.73
N VAL A 2 3.30 -7.82 6.18
CA VAL A 2 2.25 -8.62 6.89
C VAL A 2 1.69 -7.87 8.12
N VAL A 3 2.53 -7.26 8.96
CA VAL A 3 2.08 -6.43 10.09
C VAL A 3 1.19 -5.27 9.62
N ALA A 4 1.59 -4.61 8.52
CA ALA A 4 0.75 -3.57 7.91
C ALA A 4 -0.62 -4.11 7.50
N ALA A 5 -0.66 -5.33 6.92
CA ALA A 5 -1.87 -5.97 6.47
C ALA A 5 -2.87 -6.25 7.63
N VAL A 6 -2.37 -6.68 8.78
CA VAL A 6 -3.21 -6.88 9.99
C VAL A 6 -3.85 -5.57 10.43
N PHE A 7 -3.05 -4.50 10.56
CA PHE A 7 -3.59 -3.20 10.96
C PHE A 7 -4.58 -2.62 9.94
N LEU A 8 -4.32 -2.82 8.63
CA LEU A 8 -5.22 -2.36 7.57
C LEU A 8 -6.52 -3.17 7.53
N ALA A 9 -6.47 -4.45 7.88
CA ALA A 9 -7.67 -5.27 8.03
C ALA A 9 -8.52 -4.82 9.23
N LEU A 10 -7.90 -4.58 10.38
CA LEU A 10 -8.58 -3.99 11.55
C LEU A 10 -9.17 -2.61 11.24
N TYR A 11 -8.42 -1.77 10.53
CA TYR A 11 -8.92 -0.49 10.04
C TYR A 11 -10.18 -0.64 9.18
N ALA A 12 -10.23 -1.63 8.27
CA ALA A 12 -11.40 -1.88 7.44
C ALA A 12 -12.64 -2.27 8.27
N ILE A 13 -12.47 -3.07 9.32
CA ILE A 13 -13.52 -3.43 10.27
C ILE A 13 -14.06 -2.19 10.99
N CYS A 14 -13.17 -1.34 11.51
CA CYS A 14 -13.57 -0.11 12.19
C CYS A 14 -14.32 0.86 11.25
N ILE A 15 -13.94 0.92 9.97
CA ILE A 15 -14.68 1.72 8.97
C ILE A 15 -16.09 1.17 8.79
N LYS A 16 -16.26 -0.15 8.68
CA LYS A 16 -17.59 -0.77 8.53
C LYS A 16 -18.52 -0.35 9.68
N PHE A 17 -18.02 -0.36 10.92
CA PHE A 17 -18.79 0.15 12.07
C PHE A 17 -19.10 1.65 11.96
N SER A 18 -18.13 2.49 11.57
CA SER A 18 -18.35 3.94 11.44
C SER A 18 -19.35 4.28 10.35
N SER A 19 -19.34 3.55 9.23
CA SER A 19 -20.26 3.75 8.11
C SER A 19 -21.72 3.41 8.49
N LEU A 20 -21.94 2.43 9.36
CA LEU A 20 -23.27 2.09 9.88
C LEU A 20 -23.88 3.21 10.73
N GLU A 21 -23.02 4.08 11.32
CA GLU A 21 -23.40 5.24 12.12
C GLU A 21 -23.56 6.53 11.30
N GLY A 22 -23.49 6.44 9.96
CA GLY A 22 -23.73 7.56 9.04
C GLY A 22 -22.58 8.56 8.91
N ILE A 23 -21.35 8.22 9.31
CA ILE A 23 -20.17 9.09 9.17
C ILE A 23 -19.77 9.18 7.70
N GLY A 24 -19.65 10.39 7.18
CA GLY A 24 -19.30 10.67 5.81
C GLY A 24 -17.86 10.27 5.46
N SER A 25 -17.64 9.94 4.19
CA SER A 25 -16.33 9.46 3.71
C SER A 25 -15.22 10.50 3.82
N PHE A 26 -15.55 11.79 3.67
CA PHE A 26 -14.59 12.89 3.86
C PHE A 26 -14.24 13.07 5.33
N GLU A 27 -15.20 12.86 6.23
CA GLU A 27 -14.95 12.87 7.68
C GLU A 27 -14.01 11.75 8.09
N VAL A 28 -14.22 10.54 7.57
CA VAL A 28 -13.31 9.40 7.78
C VAL A 28 -11.90 9.75 7.33
N LEU A 29 -11.75 10.36 6.13
CA LEU A 29 -10.45 10.80 5.62
C LEU A 29 -9.83 11.88 6.52
N PHE A 30 -10.64 12.83 7.02
CA PHE A 30 -10.18 13.88 7.91
C PHE A 30 -9.69 13.30 9.25
N TYR A 31 -10.54 12.57 9.97
CA TYR A 31 -10.20 12.06 11.30
C TYR A 31 -8.95 11.16 11.28
N ARG A 32 -8.85 10.23 10.31
CA ARG A 32 -7.65 9.38 10.19
C ARG A 32 -6.38 10.18 9.92
N SER A 33 -6.49 11.16 9.02
CA SER A 33 -5.32 11.94 8.59
C SER A 33 -4.91 12.95 9.65
N PHE A 34 -5.88 13.59 10.31
CA PHE A 34 -5.62 14.54 11.39
C PHE A 34 -4.99 13.86 12.62
N PHE A 35 -5.50 12.70 13.01
CA PHE A 35 -4.88 11.89 14.07
C PHE A 35 -3.45 11.51 13.68
N GLY A 36 -3.26 10.98 12.47
CA GLY A 36 -1.94 10.65 11.94
C GLY A 36 -0.99 11.84 11.91
N LEU A 37 -1.50 13.05 11.57
CA LEU A 37 -0.72 14.29 11.56
C LEU A 37 -0.18 14.63 12.95
N ILE A 38 -1.03 14.55 13.98
CA ILE A 38 -0.62 14.78 15.37
C ILE A 38 0.46 13.77 15.78
N VAL A 39 0.22 12.48 15.52
CA VAL A 39 1.16 11.40 15.89
C VAL A 39 2.50 11.55 15.18
N PHE A 40 2.50 11.64 13.84
CA PHE A 40 3.75 11.69 13.08
C PHE A 40 4.52 12.98 13.33
N TYR A 41 3.85 14.12 13.46
CA TYR A 41 4.51 15.37 13.81
C TYR A 41 5.14 15.32 15.20
N SER A 42 4.43 14.79 16.20
CA SER A 42 4.95 14.62 17.57
C SER A 42 6.18 13.71 17.59
N VAL A 43 6.14 12.57 16.89
CA VAL A 43 7.27 11.65 16.79
C VAL A 43 8.46 12.29 16.03
N MET A 44 8.19 13.07 14.97
CA MET A 44 9.23 13.81 14.25
C MET A 44 9.92 14.84 15.17
N ARG A 45 9.14 15.58 15.96
CA ARG A 45 9.66 16.55 16.94
C ARG A 45 10.55 15.84 17.98
N PHE A 46 10.08 14.72 18.52
CA PHE A 46 10.84 13.93 19.49
C PHE A 46 12.16 13.37 18.90
N LYS A 47 12.13 12.95 17.61
CA LYS A 47 13.33 12.42 16.92
C LYS A 47 14.18 13.50 16.25
N HIS A 48 13.90 14.78 16.45
CA HIS A 48 14.58 15.91 15.82
C HIS A 48 14.62 15.83 14.28
N ILE A 49 13.58 15.25 13.66
CA ILE A 49 13.44 15.19 12.21
C ILE A 49 12.78 16.48 11.74
N THR A 50 13.44 17.21 10.83
CA THR A 50 12.90 18.44 10.26
C THR A 50 11.79 18.16 9.24
N VAL A 51 10.81 19.05 9.15
CA VAL A 51 9.76 19.00 8.12
C VAL A 51 10.34 19.35 6.74
N HIS A 52 11.35 20.23 6.71
CA HIS A 52 11.96 20.69 5.47
C HIS A 52 12.63 19.56 4.70
N THR A 53 12.40 19.52 3.37
CA THR A 53 12.97 18.55 2.44
C THR A 53 13.40 19.24 1.15
N VAL A 54 14.44 18.72 0.51
CA VAL A 54 14.86 19.12 -0.84
C VAL A 54 14.06 18.42 -1.94
N HIS A 55 13.31 17.37 -1.59
CA HIS A 55 12.52 16.53 -2.50
C HIS A 55 11.01 16.82 -2.41
N MET A 56 10.63 18.11 -2.27
CA MET A 56 9.25 18.54 -2.07
C MET A 56 8.31 18.04 -3.17
N THR A 57 8.74 18.08 -4.42
CA THR A 57 7.94 17.63 -5.57
C THR A 57 7.54 16.15 -5.44
N ASP A 58 8.49 15.29 -5.06
CA ASP A 58 8.24 13.86 -4.88
C ASP A 58 7.27 13.60 -3.71
N HIS A 59 7.40 14.37 -2.62
CA HIS A 59 6.44 14.33 -1.50
C HIS A 59 5.04 14.79 -1.91
N MET A 60 4.92 15.85 -2.72
CA MET A 60 3.63 16.34 -3.20
C MET A 60 2.95 15.32 -4.12
N ILE A 61 3.66 14.80 -5.12
CA ILE A 61 3.11 13.77 -6.02
C ILE A 61 2.66 12.54 -5.22
N ARG A 62 3.50 12.04 -4.31
CA ARG A 62 3.17 10.93 -3.41
C ARG A 62 1.88 11.20 -2.62
N SER A 63 1.76 12.40 -2.07
CA SER A 63 0.68 12.75 -1.15
C SER A 63 -0.64 13.02 -1.88
N PHE A 64 -0.60 13.73 -3.00
CA PHE A 64 -1.79 13.96 -3.83
C PHE A 64 -2.29 12.67 -4.47
N MET A 65 -1.40 11.83 -5.01
CA MET A 65 -1.77 10.53 -5.54
C MET A 65 -2.35 9.64 -4.43
N GLY A 66 -1.74 9.64 -3.24
CA GLY A 66 -2.24 8.88 -2.10
C GLY A 66 -3.60 9.34 -1.60
N ALA A 67 -3.83 10.65 -1.48
CA ALA A 67 -5.13 11.21 -1.11
C ALA A 67 -6.18 10.93 -2.19
N GLY A 68 -5.84 11.15 -3.47
CA GLY A 68 -6.71 10.86 -4.61
C GLY A 68 -7.09 9.37 -4.70
N ALA A 69 -6.15 8.47 -4.43
CA ALA A 69 -6.41 7.04 -4.37
C ALA A 69 -7.46 6.70 -3.30
N VAL A 70 -7.33 7.27 -2.11
CA VAL A 70 -8.31 7.06 -1.02
C VAL A 70 -9.69 7.59 -1.42
N MET A 71 -9.76 8.80 -1.97
CA MET A 71 -11.01 9.41 -2.40
C MET A 71 -11.71 8.58 -3.48
N ALA A 72 -10.97 8.19 -4.52
CA ALA A 72 -11.49 7.35 -5.60
C ALA A 72 -11.92 5.97 -5.09
N GLY A 73 -11.17 5.39 -4.14
CA GLY A 73 -11.53 4.13 -3.49
C GLY A 73 -12.83 4.23 -2.70
N ILE A 74 -13.03 5.30 -1.93
CA ILE A 74 -14.26 5.55 -1.19
C ILE A 74 -15.46 5.71 -2.14
N TYR A 75 -15.30 6.50 -3.21
CA TYR A 75 -16.34 6.66 -4.22
C TYR A 75 -16.72 5.30 -4.84
N SER A 76 -15.74 4.50 -5.21
CA SER A 76 -15.94 3.17 -5.78
C SER A 76 -16.73 2.27 -4.81
N ILE A 77 -16.38 2.24 -3.53
CA ILE A 77 -17.09 1.45 -2.50
C ILE A 77 -18.54 1.93 -2.31
N ALA A 78 -18.79 3.22 -2.44
CA ALA A 78 -20.14 3.79 -2.29
C ALA A 78 -21.08 3.44 -3.45
N HIS A 79 -20.57 3.15 -4.65
CA HIS A 79 -21.36 2.95 -5.87
C HIS A 79 -21.25 1.54 -6.47
N LEU A 80 -20.37 0.70 -5.95
CA LEU A 80 -20.19 -0.69 -6.38
C LEU A 80 -20.42 -1.65 -5.22
N ASN A 81 -20.63 -2.93 -5.55
CA ASN A 81 -20.51 -3.93 -4.51
C ASN A 81 -19.07 -3.97 -3.94
N VAL A 82 -18.94 -4.27 -2.66
CA VAL A 82 -17.67 -4.23 -1.94
C VAL A 82 -16.62 -5.13 -2.61
N GLY A 83 -17.02 -6.31 -3.10
CA GLY A 83 -16.14 -7.24 -3.79
C GLY A 83 -15.52 -6.65 -5.05
N LEU A 84 -16.33 -6.01 -5.91
CA LEU A 84 -15.84 -5.36 -7.12
C LEU A 84 -14.96 -4.16 -6.80
N ALA A 85 -15.38 -3.28 -5.88
CA ALA A 85 -14.59 -2.11 -5.48
C ALA A 85 -13.21 -2.51 -4.92
N MET A 86 -13.16 -3.53 -4.06
CA MET A 86 -11.91 -4.05 -3.51
C MET A 86 -11.03 -4.68 -4.60
N THR A 87 -11.60 -5.48 -5.52
CA THR A 87 -10.85 -6.07 -6.64
C THR A 87 -10.18 -4.99 -7.48
N LEU A 88 -10.90 -3.92 -7.80
CA LEU A 88 -10.37 -2.80 -8.58
C LEU A 88 -9.27 -2.04 -7.84
N ASN A 89 -9.43 -1.78 -6.56
CA ASN A 89 -8.40 -1.15 -5.74
C ASN A 89 -7.13 -2.01 -5.65
N TYR A 90 -7.29 -3.34 -5.52
CA TYR A 90 -6.17 -4.29 -5.47
C TYR A 90 -5.56 -4.62 -6.84
N THR A 91 -5.91 -3.89 -7.92
CA THR A 91 -5.11 -3.85 -9.16
C THR A 91 -3.79 -3.09 -8.97
N SER A 92 -3.64 -2.30 -7.90
CA SER A 92 -2.44 -1.51 -7.65
C SER A 92 -1.12 -2.30 -7.70
N PRO A 93 -0.97 -3.53 -7.17
CA PRO A 93 0.25 -4.31 -7.34
C PRO A 93 0.56 -4.69 -8.79
N LEU A 94 -0.45 -4.84 -9.64
CA LEU A 94 -0.24 -5.09 -11.09
C LEU A 94 0.36 -3.86 -11.76
N PHE A 95 -0.16 -2.66 -11.49
CA PHE A 95 0.42 -1.41 -11.97
C PHE A 95 1.85 -1.22 -11.45
N ILE A 96 2.14 -1.57 -10.18
CA ILE A 96 3.50 -1.58 -9.62
C ILE A 96 4.40 -2.51 -10.44
N GLY A 97 3.93 -3.69 -10.81
CA GLY A 97 4.63 -4.62 -11.70
C GLY A 97 4.97 -3.98 -13.04
N CYS A 98 3.97 -3.36 -13.70
CA CYS A 98 4.16 -2.65 -14.97
C CYS A 98 5.19 -1.51 -14.87
N PHE A 99 5.12 -0.69 -13.81
CA PHE A 99 6.09 0.38 -13.58
C PHE A 99 7.51 -0.17 -13.34
N THR A 100 7.61 -1.27 -12.59
CA THR A 100 8.89 -1.94 -12.34
C THR A 100 9.50 -2.45 -13.64
N ILE A 101 8.71 -3.08 -14.53
CA ILE A 101 9.15 -3.51 -15.86
C ILE A 101 9.66 -2.30 -16.64
N GLY A 102 8.89 -1.21 -16.72
CA GLY A 102 9.28 0.00 -17.43
C GLY A 102 10.61 0.58 -16.94
N ILE A 103 10.81 0.63 -15.62
CA ILE A 103 12.06 1.10 -15.01
C ILE A 103 13.23 0.16 -15.34
N LEU A 104 13.04 -1.16 -15.26
CA LEU A 104 14.10 -2.14 -15.57
C LEU A 104 14.51 -2.11 -17.03
N ILE A 105 13.55 -1.99 -17.95
CA ILE A 105 13.82 -1.82 -19.39
C ILE A 105 14.64 -0.55 -19.64
N SER A 106 14.24 0.57 -19.05
CA SER A 106 14.96 1.84 -19.16
C SER A 106 16.39 1.78 -18.61
N GLN A 107 16.65 0.94 -17.62
CA GLN A 107 17.96 0.73 -17.02
C GLN A 107 18.76 -0.41 -17.66
N HIS A 108 18.26 -1.02 -18.73
CA HIS A 108 18.83 -2.20 -19.39
C HIS A 108 19.13 -3.36 -18.42
N LYS A 109 18.30 -3.53 -17.38
CA LYS A 109 18.40 -4.61 -16.40
C LYS A 109 17.49 -5.76 -16.75
N GLY A 110 17.90 -6.98 -16.36
CA GLY A 110 17.08 -8.18 -16.54
C GLY A 110 15.78 -8.14 -15.73
N ILE A 111 14.71 -8.70 -16.32
CA ILE A 111 13.37 -8.76 -15.68
C ILE A 111 13.23 -10.11 -14.99
N ASN A 112 12.84 -10.10 -13.72
CA ASN A 112 12.51 -11.32 -12.98
C ASN A 112 11.05 -11.71 -13.24
N TRP A 113 10.80 -12.40 -14.34
CA TRP A 113 9.46 -12.86 -14.74
C TRP A 113 8.80 -13.77 -13.69
N LYS A 114 9.60 -14.56 -12.96
CA LYS A 114 9.09 -15.43 -11.88
C LYS A 114 8.50 -14.62 -10.73
N LEU A 115 9.13 -13.50 -10.37
CA LEU A 115 8.62 -12.61 -9.35
C LEU A 115 7.37 -11.85 -9.83
N LEU A 116 7.35 -11.41 -11.07
CA LEU A 116 6.18 -10.73 -11.65
C LEU A 116 4.97 -11.65 -11.80
N SER A 117 5.17 -12.93 -12.13
CA SER A 117 4.07 -13.90 -12.21
C SER A 117 3.36 -14.11 -10.87
N THR A 118 4.05 -13.87 -9.74
CA THR A 118 3.41 -13.95 -8.41
C THR A 118 2.38 -12.84 -8.19
N LEU A 119 2.56 -11.66 -8.79
CA LEU A 119 1.54 -10.60 -8.75
C LEU A 119 0.26 -11.01 -9.47
N LEU A 120 0.41 -11.61 -10.66
CA LEU A 120 -0.73 -12.12 -11.43
C LEU A 120 -1.46 -13.23 -10.67
N LEU A 121 -0.71 -14.17 -10.09
CA LEU A 121 -1.29 -15.25 -9.28
C LEU A 121 -2.05 -14.71 -8.06
N GLY A 122 -1.46 -13.75 -7.35
CA GLY A 122 -2.10 -13.11 -6.21
C GLY A 122 -3.37 -12.35 -6.61
N PHE A 123 -3.33 -11.62 -7.73
CA PHE A 123 -4.51 -10.93 -8.24
C PHE A 123 -5.62 -11.88 -8.69
N LEU A 124 -5.28 -12.95 -9.40
CA LEU A 124 -6.24 -14.00 -9.75
C LEU A 124 -6.87 -14.59 -8.49
N GLY A 125 -6.10 -14.79 -7.43
CA GLY A 125 -6.63 -15.21 -6.13
C GLY A 125 -7.65 -14.22 -5.57
N VAL A 126 -7.40 -12.90 -5.69
CA VAL A 126 -8.36 -11.85 -5.30
C VAL A 126 -9.63 -11.92 -6.15
N VAL A 127 -9.51 -12.06 -7.47
CA VAL A 127 -10.66 -12.18 -8.38
C VAL A 127 -11.51 -13.40 -8.04
N VAL A 128 -10.89 -14.56 -7.85
CA VAL A 128 -11.57 -15.81 -7.48
C VAL A 128 -12.26 -15.68 -6.12
N MET A 129 -11.60 -15.05 -5.15
CA MET A 129 -12.09 -14.90 -3.78
C MET A 129 -13.31 -13.96 -3.72
N LEU A 130 -13.24 -12.83 -4.38
CA LEU A 130 -14.28 -11.79 -4.32
C LEU A 130 -15.37 -11.99 -5.39
N SER A 131 -15.10 -12.81 -6.42
CA SER A 131 -16.03 -13.11 -7.53
C SER A 131 -16.79 -11.87 -8.03
N PRO A 132 -16.08 -10.78 -8.43
CA PRO A 132 -16.71 -9.52 -8.77
C PRO A 132 -17.55 -9.63 -10.04
N THR A 133 -18.73 -9.05 -10.01
CA THR A 133 -19.62 -8.88 -11.18
C THR A 133 -19.80 -7.40 -11.45
N ILE A 134 -19.88 -7.01 -12.71
CA ILE A 134 -20.04 -5.61 -13.12
C ILE A 134 -21.28 -5.48 -14.03
N THR A 135 -22.11 -4.49 -13.75
CA THR A 135 -23.27 -4.14 -14.57
C THR A 135 -22.98 -2.87 -15.40
N PRO A 136 -23.70 -2.62 -16.53
CA PRO A 136 -23.46 -1.44 -17.36
C PRO A 136 -23.55 -0.11 -16.59
N ASP A 137 -24.42 -0.01 -15.61
CA ASP A 137 -24.63 1.20 -14.79
C ASP A 137 -23.44 1.47 -13.84
N GLU A 138 -22.61 0.46 -13.60
CA GLU A 138 -21.45 0.54 -12.70
C GLU A 138 -20.15 0.91 -13.40
N TYR A 139 -20.12 1.02 -14.74
CA TYR A 139 -18.87 1.25 -15.49
C TYR A 139 -18.13 2.52 -15.06
N PHE A 140 -18.82 3.61 -14.78
CA PHE A 140 -18.17 4.84 -14.32
C PHE A 140 -17.51 4.62 -12.94
N ALA A 141 -18.22 4.06 -11.99
CA ALA A 141 -17.69 3.80 -10.66
C ALA A 141 -16.54 2.76 -10.69
N ALA A 142 -16.61 1.77 -11.60
CA ALA A 142 -15.56 0.80 -11.84
C ALA A 142 -14.29 1.49 -12.40
N THR A 143 -14.44 2.43 -13.33
CA THR A 143 -13.32 3.22 -13.86
C THR A 143 -12.65 4.04 -12.76
N VAL A 144 -13.43 4.67 -11.88
CA VAL A 144 -12.92 5.41 -10.71
C VAL A 144 -12.21 4.45 -9.74
N GLY A 145 -12.72 3.24 -9.52
CA GLY A 145 -12.07 2.21 -8.71
C GLY A 145 -10.71 1.77 -9.29
N LEU A 146 -10.64 1.57 -10.60
CA LEU A 146 -9.39 1.26 -11.30
C LEU A 146 -8.38 2.43 -11.19
N LEU A 147 -8.86 3.67 -11.32
CA LEU A 147 -8.05 4.88 -11.10
C LEU A 147 -7.50 4.94 -9.68
N SER A 148 -8.27 4.52 -8.67
CA SER A 148 -7.80 4.37 -7.30
C SER A 148 -6.59 3.43 -7.21
N GLY A 149 -6.68 2.25 -7.86
CA GLY A 149 -5.56 1.29 -7.95
C GLY A 149 -4.33 1.89 -8.62
N PHE A 150 -4.51 2.60 -9.74
CA PHE A 150 -3.43 3.30 -10.43
C PHE A 150 -2.78 4.38 -9.56
N CYS A 151 -3.55 5.26 -8.95
CA CYS A 151 -3.05 6.29 -8.04
C CYS A 151 -2.29 5.70 -6.85
N THR A 152 -2.77 4.57 -6.29
CA THR A 152 -2.08 3.82 -5.24
C THR A 152 -0.72 3.32 -5.73
N ALA A 153 -0.64 2.78 -6.94
CA ALA A 153 0.60 2.29 -7.52
C ALA A 153 1.63 3.43 -7.74
N VAL A 154 1.18 4.57 -8.25
CA VAL A 154 2.03 5.77 -8.39
C VAL A 154 2.53 6.21 -7.01
N ALA A 155 1.61 6.37 -6.04
CA ALA A 155 1.96 6.80 -4.69
C ALA A 155 3.00 5.89 -4.03
N THR A 156 2.85 4.56 -4.13
CA THR A 156 3.80 3.58 -3.56
C THR A 156 5.13 3.56 -4.28
N THR A 157 5.15 3.79 -5.60
CA THR A 157 6.39 3.93 -6.37
C THR A 157 7.19 5.16 -5.90
N TYR A 158 6.52 6.28 -5.63
CA TYR A 158 7.16 7.46 -5.05
C TYR A 158 7.62 7.23 -3.60
N VAL A 159 6.92 6.42 -2.80
CA VAL A 159 7.43 5.99 -1.49
C VAL A 159 8.77 5.27 -1.64
N LYS A 160 8.87 4.35 -2.61
CA LYS A 160 10.12 3.65 -2.90
C LYS A 160 11.22 4.60 -3.34
N ARG A 161 10.91 5.54 -4.24
CA ARG A 161 11.85 6.55 -4.74
C ARG A 161 12.39 7.42 -3.59
N LEU A 162 11.52 7.95 -2.73
CA LEU A 162 11.91 8.72 -1.55
C LEU A 162 12.74 7.88 -0.56
N GLY A 163 12.41 6.59 -0.40
CA GLY A 163 13.21 5.67 0.41
C GLY A 163 14.62 5.45 -0.14
N LEU A 164 14.80 5.39 -1.47
CA LEU A 164 16.12 5.32 -2.11
C LEU A 164 16.93 6.62 -1.93
N MET A 165 16.27 7.76 -1.84
CA MET A 165 16.87 9.07 -1.52
C MET A 165 17.15 9.25 -0.03
N LYS A 166 16.96 8.19 0.78
CA LYS A 166 17.15 8.18 2.24
C LYS A 166 16.28 9.19 3.00
N GLU A 167 15.14 9.58 2.42
CA GLU A 167 14.15 10.39 3.11
C GLU A 167 13.56 9.61 4.30
N PRO A 168 13.45 10.24 5.49
CA PRO A 168 12.84 9.59 6.64
C PRO A 168 11.37 9.22 6.38
N GLU A 169 10.99 8.00 6.72
CA GLU A 169 9.61 7.52 6.50
C GLU A 169 8.57 8.38 7.22
N LEU A 170 8.92 8.92 8.39
CA LEU A 170 8.05 9.83 9.15
C LEU A 170 7.74 11.11 8.36
N ARG A 171 8.71 11.64 7.59
CA ARG A 171 8.49 12.80 6.73
C ARG A 171 7.58 12.46 5.56
N ILE A 172 7.77 11.29 4.94
CA ILE A 172 6.89 10.81 3.86
C ILE A 172 5.44 10.68 4.35
N LEU A 173 5.25 10.17 5.56
CA LEU A 173 3.94 10.04 6.20
C LEU A 173 3.35 11.39 6.61
N PHE A 174 4.18 12.30 7.13
CA PHE A 174 3.73 13.64 7.53
C PHE A 174 3.08 14.39 6.36
N TYR A 175 3.72 14.43 5.20
CA TYR A 175 3.15 15.10 4.03
C TYR A 175 1.88 14.41 3.52
N LEU A 176 1.82 13.08 3.57
CA LEU A 176 0.60 12.34 3.21
C LEU A 176 -0.58 12.74 4.08
N VAL A 177 -0.40 12.69 5.40
CA VAL A 177 -1.50 12.96 6.34
C VAL A 177 -1.84 14.46 6.39
N LEU A 178 -0.88 15.34 6.13
CA LEU A 178 -1.13 16.77 5.99
C LEU A 178 -2.08 17.05 4.80
N ILE A 179 -1.75 16.55 3.61
CA ILE A 179 -2.60 16.68 2.42
C ILE A 179 -3.95 15.98 2.64
N GLY A 180 -3.94 14.78 3.21
CA GLY A 180 -5.14 14.03 3.53
C GLY A 180 -6.07 14.78 4.51
N SER A 181 -5.50 15.44 5.53
CA SER A 181 -6.27 16.27 6.47
C SER A 181 -6.90 17.47 5.77
N LEU A 182 -6.15 18.18 4.93
CA LEU A 182 -6.66 19.33 4.18
C LEU A 182 -7.78 18.91 3.21
N CYS A 183 -7.56 17.86 2.43
CA CYS A 183 -8.58 17.34 1.51
C CYS A 183 -9.83 16.84 2.26
N GLY A 184 -9.64 16.13 3.37
CA GLY A 184 -10.74 15.65 4.21
C GLY A 184 -11.53 16.81 4.82
N LEU A 185 -10.85 17.84 5.35
CA LEU A 185 -11.49 19.02 5.93
C LEU A 185 -12.32 19.78 4.88
N VAL A 186 -11.72 20.10 3.74
CA VAL A 186 -12.41 20.81 2.65
C VAL A 186 -13.59 19.97 2.15
N GLY A 187 -13.40 18.67 1.92
CA GLY A 187 -14.48 17.78 1.47
C GLY A 187 -15.64 17.71 2.47
N THR A 188 -15.34 17.58 3.77
CA THR A 188 -16.37 17.57 4.83
C THR A 188 -17.16 18.88 4.87
N MET A 189 -16.49 20.04 4.77
CA MET A 189 -17.16 21.33 4.75
C MET A 189 -18.08 21.49 3.53
N LEU A 190 -17.65 21.01 2.36
CA LEU A 190 -18.45 21.04 1.14
C LEU A 190 -19.61 20.04 1.15
N SER A 191 -19.51 18.97 1.94
CA SER A 191 -20.53 17.89 2.03
C SER A 191 -21.57 18.12 3.14
N GLY A 192 -21.61 19.31 3.74
CA GLY A 192 -22.61 19.65 4.77
C GLY A 192 -22.07 19.76 6.20
N GLY A 193 -20.76 19.61 6.40
CA GLY A 193 -20.10 19.78 7.69
C GLY A 193 -19.88 18.43 8.44
N PHE A 194 -19.48 18.54 9.70
CA PHE A 194 -19.21 17.38 10.55
C PHE A 194 -20.50 16.84 11.18
N THR A 195 -20.63 15.52 11.21
CA THR A 195 -21.69 14.85 11.99
C THR A 195 -21.30 14.78 13.46
N ILE A 196 -22.29 14.89 14.36
CA ILE A 196 -22.04 14.69 15.80
C ILE A 196 -21.99 13.18 16.04
N PRO A 197 -20.81 12.61 16.36
CA PRO A 197 -20.69 11.17 16.52
C PRO A 197 -21.38 10.69 17.79
N THR A 198 -22.05 9.56 17.73
CA THR A 198 -22.45 8.80 18.91
C THR A 198 -21.22 8.28 19.68
N THR A 199 -21.39 7.80 20.91
CA THR A 199 -20.26 7.22 21.67
C THR A 199 -19.65 6.03 20.91
N THR A 200 -20.49 5.19 20.30
CA THR A 200 -20.06 4.04 19.49
C THR A 200 -19.27 4.50 18.26
N ALA A 201 -19.77 5.50 17.57
CA ALA A 201 -19.07 6.10 16.43
C ALA A 201 -17.73 6.72 16.82
N ALA A 202 -17.65 7.42 17.95
CA ALA A 202 -16.40 8.00 18.46
C ALA A 202 -15.35 6.93 18.77
N LEU A 203 -15.75 5.80 19.37
CA LEU A 203 -14.86 4.65 19.60
C LEU A 203 -14.38 4.02 18.28
N ALA A 204 -15.28 3.86 17.30
CA ALA A 204 -14.93 3.36 15.99
C ALA A 204 -13.96 4.31 15.26
N ILE A 205 -14.18 5.64 15.35
CA ILE A 205 -13.28 6.67 14.81
C ILE A 205 -11.89 6.54 15.44
N ALA A 206 -11.79 6.43 16.76
CA ALA A 206 -10.52 6.25 17.45
C ALA A 206 -9.82 4.95 17.00
N GLY A 207 -10.56 3.85 16.92
CA GLY A 207 -10.05 2.55 16.45
C GLY A 207 -9.49 2.63 15.03
N PHE A 208 -10.26 3.16 14.07
CA PHE A 208 -9.75 3.25 12.70
C PHE A 208 -8.60 4.26 12.55
N ALA A 209 -8.58 5.35 13.31
CA ALA A 209 -7.49 6.32 13.26
C ALA A 209 -6.17 5.70 13.75
N ILE A 210 -6.19 4.96 14.85
CA ILE A 210 -5.02 4.25 15.38
C ILE A 210 -4.57 3.17 14.39
N CYS A 211 -5.48 2.28 13.98
CA CYS A 211 -5.15 1.17 13.08
C CYS A 211 -4.63 1.67 11.72
N SER A 212 -5.24 2.72 11.17
CA SER A 212 -4.78 3.30 9.90
C SER A 212 -3.40 3.93 10.04
N THR A 213 -3.11 4.62 11.15
CA THR A 213 -1.81 5.25 11.39
C THR A 213 -0.71 4.21 11.52
N CYS A 214 -0.92 3.15 12.31
CA CYS A 214 0.01 2.02 12.41
C CYS A 214 0.16 1.29 11.07
N GLY A 215 -0.94 0.98 10.41
CA GLY A 215 -0.94 0.32 9.09
C GLY A 215 -0.16 1.10 8.05
N GLN A 216 -0.40 2.40 7.95
CA GLN A 216 0.33 3.28 7.02
C GLN A 216 1.81 3.40 7.35
N PHE A 217 2.19 3.41 8.62
CA PHE A 217 3.59 3.42 9.04
C PHE A 217 4.33 2.17 8.56
N PHE A 218 3.81 0.98 8.88
CA PHE A 218 4.41 -0.28 8.46
C PHE A 218 4.37 -0.49 6.94
N LEU A 219 3.30 -0.04 6.28
CA LEU A 219 3.19 -0.06 4.82
C LEU A 219 4.28 0.80 4.17
N THR A 220 4.47 2.03 4.67
CA THR A 220 5.48 2.95 4.15
C THR A 220 6.88 2.38 4.33
N ILE A 221 7.21 1.78 5.48
CA ILE A 221 8.49 1.09 5.69
C ILE A 221 8.65 -0.08 4.69
N ALA A 222 7.60 -0.87 4.49
CA ALA A 222 7.66 -2.01 3.59
C ALA A 222 7.97 -1.59 2.14
N PHE A 223 7.37 -0.51 1.66
CA PHE A 223 7.62 0.00 0.31
C PHE A 223 8.91 0.82 0.20
N SER A 224 9.26 1.62 1.20
CA SER A 224 10.48 2.45 1.15
C SER A 224 11.74 1.59 1.19
N ARG A 225 11.82 0.63 2.11
CA ARG A 225 13.02 -0.20 2.34
C ARG A 225 12.97 -1.55 1.63
N GLY A 226 11.77 -2.12 1.41
CA GLY A 226 11.58 -3.45 0.83
C GLY A 226 11.71 -3.50 -0.69
N ASN A 227 11.59 -4.71 -1.24
CA ASN A 227 11.38 -4.91 -2.66
C ASN A 227 9.94 -4.51 -3.02
N LEU A 228 9.80 -3.67 -4.06
CA LEU A 228 8.52 -3.08 -4.45
C LEU A 228 7.49 -4.15 -4.88
N VAL A 229 7.93 -5.10 -5.70
CA VAL A 229 7.07 -6.19 -6.22
C VAL A 229 6.68 -7.15 -5.11
N LEU A 230 7.63 -7.54 -4.24
CA LEU A 230 7.32 -8.38 -3.08
C LEU A 230 6.34 -7.71 -2.12
N SER A 231 6.54 -6.42 -1.84
CA SER A 231 5.62 -5.67 -0.97
C SER A 231 4.23 -5.58 -1.59
N GLY A 232 4.14 -5.40 -2.93
CA GLY A 232 2.89 -5.43 -3.68
C GLY A 232 2.19 -6.80 -3.60
N ALA A 233 2.91 -7.91 -3.82
CA ALA A 233 2.35 -9.25 -3.70
C ALA A 233 1.83 -9.55 -2.28
N LEU A 234 2.59 -9.14 -1.25
CA LEU A 234 2.18 -9.30 0.15
C LEU A 234 1.03 -8.36 0.56
N GLN A 235 0.74 -7.32 -0.22
CA GLN A 235 -0.40 -6.43 0.05
C GLN A 235 -1.74 -7.19 -0.07
N TYR A 236 -1.84 -8.19 -0.92
CA TYR A 236 -3.04 -9.01 -1.03
C TYR A 236 -3.42 -9.73 0.27
N THR A 237 -2.47 -9.92 1.20
CA THR A 237 -2.76 -10.54 2.51
C THR A 237 -3.71 -9.68 3.38
N VAL A 238 -3.90 -8.40 3.06
CA VAL A 238 -4.92 -7.55 3.73
C VAL A 238 -6.31 -8.17 3.55
N ILE A 239 -6.61 -8.68 2.35
CA ILE A 239 -7.91 -9.30 2.04
C ILE A 239 -8.11 -10.57 2.87
N LEU A 240 -7.04 -11.39 3.03
CA LEU A 240 -7.11 -12.60 3.86
C LEU A 240 -7.46 -12.26 5.31
N PHE A 241 -6.73 -11.29 5.90
CA PHE A 241 -6.97 -10.90 7.28
C PHE A 241 -8.35 -10.25 7.45
N SER A 242 -8.80 -9.40 6.51
CA SER A 242 -10.12 -8.78 6.59
C SER A 242 -11.24 -9.81 6.47
N THR A 243 -11.08 -10.86 5.65
CA THR A 243 -12.06 -11.95 5.55
C THR A 243 -12.12 -12.77 6.83
N VAL A 244 -10.96 -13.17 7.37
CA VAL A 244 -10.92 -13.91 8.64
C VAL A 244 -11.58 -13.11 9.77
N LEU A 245 -11.29 -11.82 9.85
CA LEU A 245 -11.93 -10.94 10.83
C LEU A 245 -13.42 -10.74 10.55
N GLY A 246 -13.84 -10.67 9.28
CA GLY A 246 -15.25 -10.58 8.88
C GLY A 246 -16.06 -11.81 9.32
N VAL A 247 -15.52 -13.01 9.10
CA VAL A 247 -16.11 -14.25 9.60
C VAL A 247 -16.25 -14.24 11.12
N TRP A 248 -15.19 -13.84 11.82
CA TRP A 248 -15.15 -13.93 13.28
C TRP A 248 -16.01 -12.85 13.98
N ILE A 249 -16.14 -11.65 13.38
CA ILE A 249 -16.82 -10.49 14.01
C ILE A 249 -18.26 -10.33 13.49
N PHE A 250 -18.51 -10.65 12.22
CA PHE A 250 -19.80 -10.43 11.56
C PHE A 250 -20.51 -11.71 11.16
N ASP A 251 -19.97 -12.90 11.51
CA ASP A 251 -20.48 -14.21 11.10
C ASP A 251 -20.64 -14.33 9.56
N ASP A 252 -19.76 -13.66 8.80
CA ASP A 252 -19.79 -13.69 7.34
C ASP A 252 -19.55 -15.12 6.84
N SER A 253 -20.37 -15.63 5.93
CA SER A 253 -20.18 -16.94 5.33
C SER A 253 -19.09 -16.90 4.27
N VAL A 254 -18.15 -17.86 4.29
CA VAL A 254 -17.09 -17.99 3.29
C VAL A 254 -17.41 -19.10 2.31
N SER A 255 -17.51 -18.76 1.02
CA SER A 255 -17.74 -19.74 -0.03
C SER A 255 -16.48 -20.59 -0.30
N LEU A 256 -16.67 -21.79 -0.90
CA LEU A 256 -15.55 -22.63 -1.34
C LEU A 256 -14.65 -21.92 -2.36
N THR A 257 -15.21 -21.07 -3.22
CA THR A 257 -14.46 -20.24 -4.17
C THR A 257 -13.59 -19.22 -3.44
N ALA A 258 -14.09 -18.62 -2.36
CA ALA A 258 -13.30 -17.70 -1.54
C ALA A 258 -12.12 -18.41 -0.86
N ILE A 259 -12.30 -19.65 -0.37
CA ILE A 259 -11.18 -20.46 0.19
C ILE A 259 -10.13 -20.74 -0.89
N GLY A 260 -10.55 -21.11 -2.10
CA GLY A 260 -9.62 -21.32 -3.24
C GLY A 260 -8.81 -20.06 -3.56
N GLY A 261 -9.45 -18.89 -3.60
CA GLY A 261 -8.79 -17.61 -3.80
C GLY A 261 -7.81 -17.27 -2.68
N MET A 262 -8.16 -17.53 -1.41
CA MET A 262 -7.25 -17.35 -0.27
C MET A 262 -5.98 -18.20 -0.39
N ILE A 263 -6.11 -19.48 -0.79
CA ILE A 263 -4.97 -20.37 -1.01
C ILE A 263 -4.06 -19.81 -2.10
N MET A 264 -4.61 -19.33 -3.22
CA MET A 264 -3.83 -18.72 -4.31
C MET A 264 -3.05 -17.48 -3.81
N ILE A 265 -3.64 -16.62 -2.98
CA ILE A 265 -2.96 -15.45 -2.40
C ILE A 265 -1.81 -15.87 -1.49
N VAL A 266 -2.01 -16.87 -0.64
CA VAL A 266 -0.94 -17.40 0.23
C VAL A 266 0.21 -17.97 -0.59
N VAL A 267 -0.09 -18.79 -1.60
CA VAL A 267 0.92 -19.39 -2.51
C VAL A 267 1.68 -18.27 -3.25
N ALA A 268 0.99 -17.25 -3.73
CA ALA A 268 1.61 -16.09 -4.39
C ALA A 268 2.58 -15.34 -3.45
N GLY A 269 2.18 -15.09 -2.21
CA GLY A 269 3.01 -14.42 -1.20
C GLY A 269 4.27 -15.21 -0.82
N ILE A 270 4.13 -16.52 -0.60
CA ILE A 270 5.26 -17.43 -0.31
C ILE A 270 6.21 -17.49 -1.51
N SER A 271 5.68 -17.67 -2.72
CA SER A 271 6.47 -17.71 -3.96
C SER A 271 7.21 -16.41 -4.22
N ALA A 272 6.57 -15.26 -4.01
CA ALA A 272 7.20 -13.94 -4.13
C ALA A 272 8.36 -13.77 -3.14
N SER A 273 8.17 -14.20 -1.89
CA SER A 273 9.22 -14.17 -0.86
C SER A 273 10.41 -15.05 -1.23
N TYR A 274 10.14 -16.23 -1.76
CA TYR A 274 11.17 -17.19 -2.20
C TYR A 274 12.00 -16.64 -3.37
N PHE A 275 11.34 -16.16 -4.43
CA PHE A 275 12.03 -15.59 -5.60
C PHE A 275 12.84 -14.34 -5.27
N THR A 276 12.32 -13.47 -4.39
CA THR A 276 13.07 -12.29 -3.93
C THR A 276 14.33 -12.67 -3.15
N ARG A 277 14.26 -13.74 -2.33
CA ARG A 277 15.44 -14.24 -1.61
C ARG A 277 16.50 -14.81 -2.57
N GLN A 278 16.07 -15.58 -3.58
CA GLN A 278 16.97 -16.11 -4.61
C GLN A 278 17.68 -14.98 -5.38
N GLU A 279 16.95 -13.95 -5.78
CA GLU A 279 17.51 -12.80 -6.50
C GLU A 279 18.58 -12.10 -5.66
N LYS A 280 18.28 -11.82 -4.40
CA LYS A 280 19.24 -11.20 -3.47
C LYS A 280 20.49 -12.05 -3.23
N GLN A 281 20.35 -13.38 -3.18
CA GLN A 281 21.49 -14.28 -3.04
C GLN A 281 22.39 -14.26 -4.30
N LYS A 282 21.80 -14.22 -5.51
CA LYS A 282 22.54 -14.11 -6.76
C LYS A 282 23.33 -12.79 -6.81
N GLU A 283 22.68 -11.66 -6.49
CA GLU A 283 23.35 -10.35 -6.46
C GLU A 283 24.52 -10.32 -5.47
N LEU A 284 24.38 -10.95 -4.29
CA LEU A 284 25.46 -11.03 -3.30
C LEU A 284 26.63 -11.90 -3.80
N HIS A 285 26.32 -12.98 -4.51
CA HIS A 285 27.34 -13.87 -5.06
C HIS A 285 28.13 -13.17 -6.18
N GLU A 286 27.44 -12.51 -7.10
CA GLU A 286 28.06 -11.73 -8.17
C GLU A 286 28.96 -10.61 -7.63
N LYS A 287 28.51 -9.88 -6.59
CA LYS A 287 29.31 -8.85 -5.95
C LYS A 287 30.60 -9.41 -5.34
N LYS A 288 30.52 -10.55 -4.63
CA LYS A 288 31.71 -11.22 -4.05
C LYS A 288 32.71 -11.62 -5.12
N HIS A 289 32.24 -12.23 -6.22
CA HIS A 289 33.12 -12.59 -7.33
C HIS A 289 33.79 -11.39 -7.99
N THR A 290 33.05 -10.28 -8.14
CA THR A 290 33.61 -9.03 -8.69
C THR A 290 34.67 -8.45 -7.76
N GLU A 291 34.43 -8.40 -6.45
CA GLU A 291 35.39 -7.93 -5.47
C GLU A 291 36.67 -8.80 -5.41
N GLU A 292 36.51 -10.12 -5.42
CA GLU A 292 37.64 -11.06 -5.48
C GLU A 292 38.45 -10.91 -6.78
N GLY A 293 37.78 -10.74 -7.90
CA GLY A 293 38.44 -10.47 -9.19
C GLY A 293 39.25 -9.18 -9.18
N LEU A 294 38.68 -8.10 -8.62
CA LEU A 294 39.37 -6.82 -8.49
C LEU A 294 40.58 -6.91 -7.56
N GLN A 295 40.44 -7.62 -6.43
CA GLN A 295 41.57 -7.82 -5.50
C GLN A 295 42.71 -8.64 -6.13
N ARG A 296 42.40 -9.68 -6.92
CA ARG A 296 43.42 -10.43 -7.69
C ARG A 296 44.12 -9.56 -8.71
N HIS A 297 43.39 -8.70 -9.41
CA HIS A 297 43.97 -7.78 -10.41
C HIS A 297 44.93 -6.78 -9.75
N LEU A 298 44.54 -6.20 -8.60
CA LEU A 298 45.42 -5.26 -7.85
C LEU A 298 46.67 -5.93 -7.29
N ARG A 299 46.57 -7.19 -6.82
CA ARG A 299 47.75 -7.97 -6.36
C ARG A 299 48.71 -8.25 -7.52
N HIS A 300 48.20 -8.57 -8.71
CA HIS A 300 49.04 -8.78 -9.90
C HIS A 300 49.73 -7.50 -10.42
N GLN A 301 49.07 -6.34 -10.31
CA GLN A 301 49.69 -5.04 -10.64
C GLN A 301 50.79 -4.71 -9.66
N SER A 302 50.53 -4.81 -8.33
CA SER A 302 51.55 -4.54 -7.31
C SER A 302 52.78 -5.46 -7.41
N ALA A 303 52.62 -6.72 -7.87
CA ALA A 303 53.71 -7.65 -8.10
C ALA A 303 54.52 -7.39 -9.40
N ARG A 304 54.05 -6.55 -10.31
CA ARG A 304 54.73 -6.12 -11.51
C ARG A 304 55.52 -4.84 -11.35
N ASP A 305 55.18 -4.04 -10.35
CA ASP A 305 55.80 -2.74 -10.04
C ASP A 305 56.96 -2.87 -9.05
N HIS A 306 57.28 -4.10 -8.59
CA HIS A 306 58.46 -4.51 -7.83
C HIS A 306 59.35 -5.47 -8.63
#